data_21fda1e037b0f95deca7601b457c3394
#
_entry.id   21fda1e037b0f95deca7601b457c3394
#
_cell.length_a   1.000
_cell.length_b   1.000
_cell.length_c   1.000
_cell.angle_alpha   90.00
_cell.angle_beta   90.00
_cell.angle_gamma   90.00
#
_symmetry.space_group_name_H-M   'P 1'
#
loop_
_entity.id
_entity.type
_entity.pdbx_description
1 polymer ?
#
loop_
_entity_poly.entity_id
_entity_poly.type
_entity_poly.pdbx_seq_one_letter_code
_entity_poly.pdbx_strand_id
1 'polypeptide(L)'
;MTVQVSLPLLRLSFVMKKINLTVLNNFLTFLNNVHELTERGWVHEATGTMYKKCSKLFDTFKESYSGNSLSPEKDIVFEEVSLTETPNDEDVLDVLREECDEICDYLYDVAGQESFLVSQADEIKTVLSQQLFVARKV
;
A
#
# COMPACT_ATOMS: atom_id res chain seq x y z
N MET A 1 -0.01 -0.14 -36.74
CA MET A 1 0.11 -1.59 -36.49
C MET A 1 0.75 -1.85 -35.14
N THR A 2 1.91 -1.32 -34.89
CA THR A 2 2.61 -1.52 -33.63
C THR A 2 1.78 -1.11 -32.42
N VAL A 3 1.06 -0.01 -32.52
CA VAL A 3 0.24 0.49 -31.43
C VAL A 3 -0.88 -0.50 -31.11
N GLN A 4 -1.50 -1.09 -32.12
CA GLN A 4 -2.57 -2.04 -31.88
C GLN A 4 -2.08 -3.36 -31.30
N VAL A 5 -0.88 -3.74 -31.63
CA VAL A 5 -0.25 -4.92 -31.01
C VAL A 5 0.16 -4.59 -29.59
N SER A 6 0.71 -3.39 -29.37
CA SER A 6 1.17 -2.99 -28.05
C SER A 6 0.03 -2.80 -27.05
N LEU A 7 -1.10 -2.24 -27.48
CA LEU A 7 -2.23 -1.98 -26.60
C LEU A 7 -2.77 -3.25 -25.94
N PRO A 8 -3.03 -4.34 -26.68
CA PRO A 8 -3.44 -5.57 -26.03
C PRO A 8 -2.41 -6.11 -25.05
N LEU A 9 -1.12 -6.01 -25.39
CA LEU A 9 -0.07 -6.47 -24.50
C LEU A 9 0.00 -5.64 -23.23
N LEU A 10 -0.12 -4.33 -23.34
CA LEU A 10 -0.16 -3.45 -22.18
C LEU A 10 -1.38 -3.75 -21.31
N ARG A 11 -2.52 -3.95 -21.93
CA ARG A 11 -3.73 -4.30 -21.21
C ARG A 11 -3.58 -5.62 -20.47
N LEU A 12 -2.98 -6.62 -21.11
CA LEU A 12 -2.72 -7.89 -20.46
C LEU A 12 -1.76 -7.73 -19.28
N SER A 13 -0.76 -6.87 -19.41
CA SER A 13 0.15 -6.58 -18.30
C SER A 13 -0.60 -6.04 -17.09
N PHE A 14 -1.53 -5.10 -17.28
CA PHE A 14 -2.34 -4.57 -16.19
C PHE A 14 -3.26 -5.62 -15.58
N VAL A 15 -3.94 -6.38 -16.45
CA VAL A 15 -4.88 -7.41 -16.01
C VAL A 15 -4.18 -8.55 -15.31
N MET A 16 -2.97 -8.89 -15.75
CA MET A 16 -2.23 -10.03 -15.22
C MET A 16 -1.25 -9.64 -14.11
N LYS A 17 -1.25 -8.38 -13.71
CA LYS A 17 -0.40 -7.96 -12.60
C LYS A 17 -0.85 -8.64 -11.32
N LYS A 18 0.08 -9.34 -10.69
CA LYS A 18 -0.19 -10.07 -9.48
C LYS A 18 -0.08 -9.15 -8.27
N ILE A 19 -0.95 -9.38 -7.30
CA ILE A 19 -0.82 -8.70 -6.03
C ILE A 19 0.05 -9.55 -5.10
N ASN A 20 1.12 -8.97 -4.61
CA ASN A 20 2.00 -9.61 -3.64
C ASN A 20 1.58 -9.19 -2.24
N LEU A 21 0.92 -10.09 -1.52
CA LEU A 21 0.42 -9.79 -0.19
C LEU A 21 1.53 -9.52 0.82
N THR A 22 2.73 -10.02 0.55
CA THR A 22 3.89 -9.73 1.41
C THR A 22 4.18 -8.22 1.46
N VAL A 23 3.99 -7.51 0.34
CA VAL A 23 4.18 -6.06 0.31
C VAL A 23 3.22 -5.36 1.28
N LEU A 24 1.94 -5.74 1.25
CA LEU A 24 0.94 -5.17 2.16
C LEU A 24 1.24 -5.52 3.62
N ASN A 25 1.58 -6.78 3.88
CA ASN A 25 1.88 -7.25 5.22
C ASN A 25 3.12 -6.57 5.79
N ASN A 26 4.15 -6.38 4.97
CA ASN A 26 5.37 -5.69 5.39
C ASN A 26 5.09 -4.23 5.75
N PHE A 27 4.25 -3.56 4.99
CA PHE A 27 3.88 -2.19 5.31
C PHE A 27 3.18 -2.10 6.67
N LEU A 28 2.24 -3.01 6.93
CA LEU A 28 1.55 -3.05 8.23
C LEU A 28 2.51 -3.37 9.36
N THR A 29 3.43 -4.29 9.15
CA THR A 29 4.46 -4.63 10.14
C THR A 29 5.36 -3.43 10.41
N PHE A 30 5.77 -2.72 9.37
CA PHE A 30 6.55 -1.50 9.50
C PHE A 30 5.82 -0.46 10.35
N LEU A 31 4.55 -0.20 10.06
CA LEU A 31 3.74 0.75 10.83
C LEU A 31 3.66 0.35 12.31
N ASN A 32 3.43 -0.93 12.56
CA ASN A 32 3.33 -1.40 13.93
C ASN A 32 4.65 -1.27 14.67
N ASN A 33 5.77 -1.57 14.00
CA ASN A 33 7.09 -1.42 14.60
C ASN A 33 7.40 0.04 14.93
N VAL A 34 7.06 0.97 14.04
CA VAL A 34 7.23 2.40 14.32
C VAL A 34 6.35 2.81 15.49
N HIS A 35 5.10 2.37 15.49
CA HIS A 35 4.15 2.67 16.57
C HIS A 35 4.69 2.23 17.92
N GLU A 36 5.25 1.02 18.00
CA GLU A 36 5.74 0.47 19.26
C GLU A 36 7.05 1.11 19.73
N LEU A 37 7.93 1.51 18.81
CA LEU A 37 9.29 1.89 19.14
C LEU A 37 9.54 3.40 19.19
N THR A 38 8.67 4.22 18.57
CA THR A 38 8.87 5.67 18.58
C THR A 38 8.55 6.26 19.95
N GLU A 39 9.33 7.27 20.35
CA GLU A 39 9.04 8.07 21.52
C GLU A 39 8.34 9.38 21.15
N ARG A 40 8.11 9.62 19.86
CA ARG A 40 7.41 10.81 19.39
C ARG A 40 5.90 10.58 19.47
N GLY A 41 5.22 11.32 20.35
CA GLY A 41 3.81 11.10 20.63
C GLY A 41 2.90 11.14 19.41
N TRP A 42 3.09 12.13 18.53
CA TRP A 42 2.24 12.25 17.34
C TRP A 42 2.55 11.19 16.30
N VAL A 43 3.79 10.72 16.22
CA VAL A 43 4.16 9.59 15.34
C VAL A 43 3.53 8.31 15.86
N HIS A 44 3.58 8.09 17.18
CA HIS A 44 2.93 6.94 17.82
C HIS A 44 1.43 6.92 17.51
N GLU A 45 0.77 8.06 17.69
CA GLU A 45 -0.66 8.22 17.42
C GLU A 45 -0.99 7.95 15.95
N ALA A 46 -0.26 8.60 15.05
CA ALA A 46 -0.51 8.51 13.61
C ALA A 46 -0.31 7.10 13.08
N THR A 47 0.78 6.44 13.47
CA THR A 47 1.07 5.08 12.98
C THR A 47 0.11 4.06 13.52
N GLY A 48 -0.38 4.23 14.75
CA GLY A 48 -1.44 3.38 15.30
C GLY A 48 -2.72 3.47 14.49
N THR A 49 -3.11 4.70 14.14
CA THR A 49 -4.31 4.93 13.31
C THR A 49 -4.12 4.40 11.89
N MET A 50 -2.95 4.64 11.28
CA MET A 50 -2.62 4.09 9.97
C MET A 50 -2.75 2.56 9.97
N TYR A 51 -2.18 1.91 10.96
CA TYR A 51 -2.21 0.45 11.06
C TYR A 51 -3.64 -0.06 11.08
N LYS A 52 -4.47 0.50 11.95
CA LYS A 52 -5.87 0.05 12.10
C LYS A 52 -6.67 0.24 10.83
N LYS A 53 -6.58 1.42 10.23
CA LYS A 53 -7.37 1.76 9.05
C LYS A 53 -6.87 1.01 7.81
N CYS A 54 -5.56 0.96 7.63
CA CYS A 54 -4.99 0.26 6.47
C CYS A 54 -5.21 -1.25 6.53
N SER A 55 -5.22 -1.85 7.73
CA SER A 55 -5.54 -3.28 7.85
C SER A 55 -6.88 -3.61 7.20
N LYS A 56 -7.89 -2.78 7.47
CA LYS A 56 -9.23 -2.98 6.89
C LYS A 56 -9.27 -2.65 5.40
N LEU A 57 -8.65 -1.54 5.03
CA LEU A 57 -8.68 -1.09 3.63
C LEU A 57 -7.89 -2.03 2.72
N PHE A 58 -6.80 -2.61 3.21
CA PHE A 58 -6.03 -3.61 2.46
C PHE A 58 -6.85 -4.89 2.26
N ASP A 59 -7.60 -5.32 3.28
CA ASP A 59 -8.49 -6.47 3.12
C ASP A 59 -9.54 -6.21 2.06
N THR A 60 -10.16 -5.03 2.08
CA THR A 60 -11.14 -4.64 1.08
C THR A 60 -10.53 -4.60 -0.32
N PHE A 61 -9.33 -4.04 -0.45
CA PHE A 61 -8.63 -3.97 -1.73
C PHE A 61 -8.33 -5.37 -2.26
N LYS A 62 -7.78 -6.23 -1.41
CA LYS A 62 -7.48 -7.61 -1.78
C LYS A 62 -8.72 -8.36 -2.23
N GLU A 63 -9.82 -8.24 -1.48
CA GLU A 63 -11.08 -8.92 -1.82
C GLU A 63 -11.65 -8.41 -3.13
N SER A 64 -11.61 -7.12 -3.35
CA SER A 64 -12.08 -6.50 -4.60
C SER A 64 -11.22 -6.92 -5.78
N TYR A 65 -9.90 -6.97 -5.58
CA TYR A 65 -8.98 -7.44 -6.61
C TYR A 65 -9.28 -8.89 -6.99
N SER A 66 -9.42 -9.75 -6.00
CA SER A 66 -9.70 -11.18 -6.20
C SER A 66 -11.05 -11.41 -6.87
N GLY A 67 -12.08 -10.69 -6.40
CA GLY A 67 -13.42 -10.85 -6.93
C GLY A 67 -13.55 -10.39 -8.37
N ASN A 68 -12.75 -9.41 -8.77
CA ASN A 68 -12.85 -8.85 -10.11
C ASN A 68 -12.03 -9.62 -11.16
N SER A 69 -10.96 -10.23 -10.74
CA SER A 69 -10.03 -10.81 -11.71
C SER A 69 -10.55 -12.06 -12.39
N LEU A 70 -11.58 -12.69 -11.85
CA LEU A 70 -12.15 -13.95 -12.33
C LEU A 70 -11.20 -15.14 -12.24
N SER A 71 -9.95 -14.93 -11.86
CA SER A 71 -8.99 -16.00 -11.56
C SER A 71 -8.14 -15.58 -10.38
N PRO A 72 -8.79 -15.24 -9.32
CA PRO A 72 -8.20 -14.49 -8.23
C PRO A 72 -7.04 -15.18 -7.55
N GLU A 73 -7.15 -16.46 -7.30
CA GLU A 73 -6.12 -17.17 -6.55
C GLU A 73 -4.80 -17.26 -7.29
N LYS A 74 -4.85 -17.24 -8.62
CA LYS A 74 -3.65 -17.26 -9.44
C LYS A 74 -2.90 -15.94 -9.43
N ASP A 75 -3.61 -14.86 -9.13
CA ASP A 75 -3.08 -13.52 -9.20
C ASP A 75 -2.62 -13.00 -7.84
N ILE A 76 -2.79 -13.81 -6.80
CA ILE A 76 -2.33 -13.49 -5.44
C ILE A 76 -1.07 -14.31 -5.17
N VAL A 77 -0.01 -13.62 -4.79
CA VAL A 77 1.26 -14.27 -4.46
C VAL A 77 1.77 -13.81 -3.10
N PHE A 78 2.72 -14.57 -2.56
CA PHE A 78 3.42 -14.27 -1.32
C PHE A 78 4.92 -14.36 -1.57
N GLU A 79 5.42 -13.50 -2.43
CA GLU A 79 6.84 -13.46 -2.76
C GLU A 79 7.57 -12.65 -1.71
N GLU A 80 8.76 -13.11 -1.35
CA GLU A 80 9.57 -12.45 -0.33
C GLU A 80 9.97 -11.04 -0.77
N VAL A 81 9.78 -10.09 0.14
CA VAL A 81 10.18 -8.70 -0.06
C VAL A 81 10.80 -8.24 1.25
N SER A 82 11.90 -7.52 1.17
CA SER A 82 12.58 -7.04 2.36
C SER A 82 11.69 -6.10 3.18
N LEU A 83 11.63 -6.34 4.48
CA LEU A 83 10.95 -5.46 5.40
C LEU A 83 11.84 -4.23 5.64
N THR A 84 11.26 -3.05 5.59
CA THR A 84 11.97 -1.81 5.89
C THR A 84 12.34 -1.79 7.37
N GLU A 85 13.60 -1.50 7.66
CA GLU A 85 14.05 -1.36 9.04
C GLU A 85 13.31 -0.22 9.72
N THR A 86 13.03 -0.41 11.01
CA THR A 86 12.39 0.64 11.80
C THR A 86 13.38 1.78 12.01
N PRO A 87 13.06 3.00 11.56
CA PRO A 87 13.95 4.13 11.70
C PRO A 87 14.03 4.63 13.14
N ASN A 88 15.12 5.34 13.46
CA ASN A 88 15.18 6.08 14.71
C ASN A 88 14.31 7.34 14.62
N ASP A 89 14.09 8.01 15.74
CA ASP A 89 13.18 9.15 15.80
C ASP A 89 13.66 10.37 15.01
N GLU A 90 14.96 10.48 14.70
CA GLU A 90 15.45 11.56 13.84
C GLU A 90 14.97 11.41 12.41
N ASP A 91 14.90 10.17 11.91
CA ASP A 91 14.59 9.88 10.52
C ASP A 91 13.15 9.42 10.30
N VAL A 92 12.40 9.19 11.38
CA VAL A 92 11.12 8.50 11.29
C VAL A 92 10.12 9.19 10.36
N LEU A 93 10.06 10.52 10.37
CA LEU A 93 9.11 11.24 9.50
C LEU A 93 9.42 11.07 8.03
N ASP A 94 10.71 11.15 7.66
CA ASP A 94 11.13 10.99 6.27
C ASP A 94 10.89 9.55 5.80
N VAL A 95 11.27 8.58 6.61
CA VAL A 95 11.10 7.16 6.25
C VAL A 95 9.61 6.81 6.17
N LEU A 96 8.81 7.29 7.12
CA LEU A 96 7.38 7.05 7.12
C LEU A 96 6.71 7.60 5.85
N ARG A 97 7.08 8.81 5.44
CA ARG A 97 6.56 9.40 4.21
C ARG A 97 6.95 8.60 2.99
N GLU A 98 8.21 8.18 2.91
CA GLU A 98 8.67 7.37 1.78
C GLU A 98 7.93 6.04 1.69
N GLU A 99 7.74 5.38 2.82
CA GLU A 99 7.01 4.11 2.84
C GLU A 99 5.54 4.29 2.47
N CYS A 100 4.92 5.38 2.90
CA CYS A 100 3.55 5.70 2.50
C CYS A 100 3.45 5.95 0.99
N ASP A 101 4.40 6.68 0.42
CA ASP A 101 4.43 6.92 -1.02
C ASP A 101 4.61 5.60 -1.79
N GLU A 102 5.52 4.75 -1.35
CA GLU A 102 5.78 3.48 -2.01
C GLU A 102 4.57 2.56 -1.99
N ILE A 103 3.89 2.45 -0.85
CA ILE A 103 2.70 1.58 -0.79
C ILE A 103 1.57 2.12 -1.67
N CYS A 104 1.39 3.44 -1.73
CA CYS A 104 0.39 4.03 -2.60
C CYS A 104 0.71 3.76 -4.08
N ASP A 105 1.97 3.96 -4.47
CA ASP A 105 2.41 3.67 -5.84
C ASP A 105 2.18 2.20 -6.18
N TYR A 106 2.47 1.31 -5.25
CA TYR A 106 2.24 -0.11 -5.44
C TYR A 106 0.75 -0.44 -5.65
N LEU A 107 -0.12 0.15 -4.82
CA LEU A 107 -1.56 -0.10 -4.93
C LEU A 107 -2.12 0.43 -6.25
N TYR A 108 -1.68 1.61 -6.70
CA TYR A 108 -2.10 2.14 -7.99
C TYR A 108 -1.61 1.27 -9.14
N ASP A 109 -0.40 0.76 -9.02
CA ASP A 109 0.16 -0.12 -10.02
C ASP A 109 -0.63 -1.43 -10.13
N VAL A 110 -1.01 -2.02 -8.99
CA VAL A 110 -1.86 -3.21 -8.96
C VAL A 110 -3.26 -2.91 -9.49
N ALA A 111 -3.82 -1.75 -9.12
CA ALA A 111 -5.15 -1.34 -9.55
C ALA A 111 -5.25 -1.17 -11.06
N GLY A 112 -4.17 -0.74 -11.70
CA GLY A 112 -4.14 -0.52 -13.13
C GLY A 112 -5.19 0.48 -13.54
N GLN A 113 -6.10 0.06 -14.41
CA GLN A 113 -7.18 0.91 -14.93
C GLN A 113 -8.54 0.56 -14.33
N GLU A 114 -8.59 -0.34 -13.36
CA GLU A 114 -9.85 -0.71 -12.73
C GLU A 114 -10.32 0.39 -11.79
N SER A 115 -11.37 1.11 -12.20
CA SER A 115 -11.80 2.32 -11.49
C SER A 115 -12.13 2.10 -10.02
N PHE A 116 -12.73 0.96 -9.67
CA PHE A 116 -13.08 0.70 -8.28
C PHE A 116 -11.85 0.38 -7.42
N LEU A 117 -10.82 -0.23 -8.00
CA LEU A 117 -9.55 -0.44 -7.29
C LEU A 117 -8.79 0.87 -7.15
N VAL A 118 -8.79 1.70 -8.18
CA VAL A 118 -8.20 3.05 -8.10
C VAL A 118 -8.90 3.85 -7.01
N SER A 119 -10.22 3.78 -6.93
CA SER A 119 -10.98 4.47 -5.89
C SER A 119 -10.61 4.01 -4.49
N GLN A 120 -10.38 2.70 -4.31
CA GLN A 120 -9.94 2.17 -3.03
C GLN A 120 -8.51 2.58 -2.71
N ALA A 121 -7.63 2.61 -3.70
CA ALA A 121 -6.27 3.12 -3.52
C ALA A 121 -6.29 4.60 -3.12
N ASP A 122 -7.19 5.40 -3.72
CA ASP A 122 -7.38 6.80 -3.35
C ASP A 122 -7.80 6.94 -1.89
N GLU A 123 -8.66 6.07 -1.42
CA GLU A 123 -9.10 6.09 -0.03
C GLU A 123 -7.94 5.81 0.92
N ILE A 124 -7.11 4.83 0.60
CA ILE A 124 -5.91 4.50 1.39
C ILE A 124 -4.95 5.70 1.40
N LYS A 125 -4.72 6.30 0.25
CA LYS A 125 -3.84 7.47 0.13
C LYS A 125 -4.36 8.63 0.97
N THR A 126 -5.67 8.84 1.01
CA THR A 126 -6.28 9.88 1.82
C THR A 126 -6.01 9.65 3.30
N VAL A 127 -6.20 8.43 3.79
CA VAL A 127 -5.92 8.08 5.19
C VAL A 127 -4.45 8.34 5.52
N LEU A 128 -3.55 7.86 4.68
CA LEU A 128 -2.11 8.02 4.93
C LEU A 128 -1.70 9.49 4.91
N SER A 129 -2.22 10.28 3.98
CA SER A 129 -1.92 11.71 3.89
C SER A 129 -2.40 12.46 5.14
N GLN A 130 -3.60 12.14 5.62
CA GLN A 130 -4.13 12.76 6.84
C GLN A 130 -3.28 12.42 8.05
N GLN A 131 -2.86 11.17 8.18
CA GLN A 131 -2.06 10.75 9.31
C GLN A 131 -0.61 11.24 9.24
N LEU A 132 -0.07 11.40 8.06
CA LEU A 132 1.24 12.05 7.91
C LEU A 132 1.21 13.50 8.43
N PHE A 133 0.10 14.19 8.20
CA PHE A 133 -0.11 15.52 8.76
C PHE A 133 -0.09 15.46 10.29
N VAL A 134 -0.80 14.49 10.89
CA VAL A 134 -0.80 14.29 12.34
C VAL A 134 0.61 13.99 12.85
N ALA A 135 1.33 13.10 12.18
CA ALA A 135 2.67 12.69 12.61
C ALA A 135 3.67 13.84 12.67
N ARG A 136 3.46 14.89 11.86
CA ARG A 136 4.37 16.05 11.81
C ARG A 136 4.09 17.09 12.88
N LYS A 137 3.08 16.93 13.69
CA LYS A 137 2.80 17.86 14.79
C LYS A 137 3.92 17.85 15.82
N VAL A 138 4.16 18.99 16.41
CA VAL A 138 5.23 19.16 17.38
C VAL A 138 4.70 19.22 18.79
#